data_49be53cd43595f713fb9e7b1c5aea612
#
_entry.id   49be53cd43595f713fb9e7b1c5aea612
#
_cell.length_a   1.000
_cell.length_b   1.000
_cell.length_c   1.000
_cell.angle_alpha   90.00
_cell.angle_beta   90.00
_cell.angle_gamma   90.00
#
_symmetry.space_group_name_H-M   'P 1'
#
loop_
_entity.id
_entity.type
_entity.pdbx_description
1 polymer ?
#
loop_
_entity_poly.entity_id
_entity_poly.type
_entity_poly.pdbx_seq_one_letter_code
_entity_poly.pdbx_strand_id
1 'polypeptide(L)'
;MRKTLMAVTIACAATFVASAPGIAQENADQKLGTVHFATSCNETAQRRFDRAMRYQHSFWYSASRDIYQEALKADPECAIAYWGIALSLLNNPHGAIPAPNLPLGLAAIEKAKAIGAKTQRERDYIDALALMYVDYENTTQEARVLSYLKAMEALAAKYPDDDEAQIFYAITLNVAASPADKTYANQLKGAAILEPIFARQPQHPGIAHYLIHLYDYPSIAAKGLPAALRYSEIAPNAPHAQHMPSHIFTRVGYWKESIAANLASVRAAKADKEIGDQLHGQDYLVYAYLQLGEDSKAHGVIDEIEAAQFPPDAFGAAFSQAAAPARYMIERGDWKGAANLEVKPSKFPHVVAVSYFARALGAAHSGQTDAAKADIAKLIEIRDKLREAKNDYWAGQVDVQQQIAMASVLYADGKYDDALKAMSAAVDAEDKTEKAPVTPGPLAPARELYGFMLLDRGMAKEALAAFEATAAKEPNRYNGYVGLAKAALALGDTAKAKAAYEKLVALATDADPERPTLAAARTFVASN
;
A
#
# COMPACT_ATOMS: atom_id res chain seq x y z
N MET A 1 -63.17 -14.79 -61.79
CA MET A 1 -62.88 -15.49 -60.55
C MET A 1 -61.69 -14.72 -59.86
N ARG A 2 -62.01 -13.85 -58.92
CA ARG A 2 -60.99 -13.08 -58.13
C ARG A 2 -60.68 -13.84 -56.84
N LYS A 3 -59.43 -14.23 -56.63
CA LYS A 3 -58.94 -14.80 -55.37
C LYS A 3 -58.42 -13.67 -54.49
N THR A 4 -59.08 -13.48 -53.34
CA THR A 4 -58.72 -12.54 -52.30
C THR A 4 -57.65 -13.20 -51.39
N LEU A 5 -56.46 -12.66 -51.32
CA LEU A 5 -55.44 -13.06 -50.32
C LEU A 5 -55.65 -12.26 -49.02
N MET A 6 -55.83 -12.97 -47.93
CA MET A 6 -55.98 -12.44 -46.60
C MET A 6 -54.60 -12.46 -45.94
N ALA A 7 -53.98 -11.26 -45.68
CA ALA A 7 -52.73 -11.15 -44.98
C ALA A 7 -53.00 -11.14 -43.47
N VAL A 8 -52.44 -12.14 -42.77
CA VAL A 8 -52.41 -12.17 -41.28
C VAL A 8 -51.16 -11.48 -40.78
N THR A 9 -51.34 -10.35 -40.13
CA THR A 9 -50.28 -9.60 -39.49
C THR A 9 -50.12 -10.13 -38.04
N ILE A 10 -49.02 -10.83 -37.75
CA ILE A 10 -48.67 -11.22 -36.38
C ILE A 10 -47.91 -10.06 -35.76
N ALA A 11 -48.53 -9.38 -34.80
CA ALA A 11 -47.88 -8.36 -33.97
C ALA A 11 -47.09 -9.06 -32.84
N CYS A 12 -45.76 -9.12 -32.94
CA CYS A 12 -44.89 -9.49 -31.84
C CYS A 12 -44.82 -8.33 -30.86
N ALA A 13 -45.50 -8.42 -29.73
CA ALA A 13 -45.32 -7.52 -28.60
C ALA A 13 -44.01 -7.89 -27.90
N ALA A 14 -42.95 -7.11 -28.14
CA ALA A 14 -41.72 -7.18 -27.37
C ALA A 14 -41.97 -6.53 -26.00
N THR A 15 -42.17 -7.35 -24.98
CA THR A 15 -42.14 -6.89 -23.57
C THR A 15 -40.71 -6.53 -23.18
N PHE A 16 -40.38 -5.24 -23.21
CA PHE A 16 -39.21 -4.69 -22.54
C PHE A 16 -39.44 -4.83 -21.03
N VAL A 17 -38.82 -5.83 -20.41
CA VAL A 17 -38.64 -5.85 -18.95
C VAL A 17 -37.55 -4.81 -18.65
N ALA A 18 -37.95 -3.59 -18.30
CA ALA A 18 -37.06 -2.62 -17.71
C ALA A 18 -36.64 -3.16 -16.35
N SER A 19 -35.41 -3.69 -16.26
CA SER A 19 -34.79 -4.01 -14.99
C SER A 19 -34.73 -2.72 -14.17
N ALA A 20 -35.44 -2.67 -13.05
CA ALA A 20 -35.38 -1.53 -12.16
C ALA A 20 -33.94 -1.29 -11.72
N PRO A 21 -33.45 -0.02 -11.70
CA PRO A 21 -32.06 0.27 -11.33
C PRO A 21 -31.65 -0.29 -9.95
N GLY A 22 -32.60 -0.56 -9.06
CA GLY A 22 -32.37 -1.16 -7.75
C GLY A 22 -31.84 -2.60 -7.77
N ILE A 23 -32.25 -3.43 -8.76
CA ILE A 23 -31.83 -4.85 -8.80
C ILE A 23 -30.36 -4.99 -9.28
N ALA A 24 -29.92 -4.13 -10.21
CA ALA A 24 -28.52 -4.13 -10.66
C ALA A 24 -27.58 -3.66 -9.55
N GLN A 25 -28.01 -2.69 -8.73
CA GLN A 25 -27.25 -2.17 -7.60
C GLN A 25 -27.15 -3.20 -6.45
N GLU A 26 -28.26 -3.89 -6.14
CA GLU A 26 -28.29 -4.95 -5.12
C GLU A 26 -27.37 -6.12 -5.48
N ASN A 27 -27.29 -6.50 -6.77
CA ASN A 27 -26.37 -7.52 -7.24
C ASN A 27 -24.88 -7.09 -7.18
N ALA A 28 -24.58 -5.81 -7.37
CA ALA A 28 -23.22 -5.28 -7.19
C ALA A 28 -22.81 -5.29 -5.72
N ASP A 29 -23.72 -4.93 -4.82
CA ASP A 29 -23.49 -4.90 -3.36
C ASP A 29 -23.27 -6.29 -2.75
N GLN A 30 -23.86 -7.33 -3.31
CA GLN A 30 -23.63 -8.73 -2.89
C GLN A 30 -22.17 -9.18 -3.09
N LYS A 31 -21.39 -8.44 -3.90
CA LYS A 31 -19.97 -8.73 -4.16
C LYS A 31 -19.01 -7.94 -3.26
N LEU A 32 -19.48 -7.38 -2.16
CA LEU A 32 -18.65 -6.66 -1.15
C LEU A 32 -18.64 -7.35 0.22
N GLY A 33 -18.98 -8.64 0.28
CA GLY A 33 -19.06 -9.39 1.52
C GLY A 33 -20.32 -9.06 2.34
N THR A 34 -20.27 -9.36 3.64
CA THR A 34 -21.39 -9.15 4.58
C THR A 34 -20.94 -8.40 5.80
N VAL A 35 -21.71 -7.38 6.19
CA VAL A 35 -21.55 -6.63 7.44
C VAL A 35 -22.93 -6.41 8.03
N HIS A 36 -23.03 -6.55 9.35
CA HIS A 36 -24.21 -6.16 10.09
C HIS A 36 -23.81 -5.34 11.32
N PHE A 37 -24.10 -4.04 11.29
CA PHE A 37 -23.93 -3.14 12.39
C PHE A 37 -25.32 -2.74 12.92
N ALA A 38 -25.77 -3.36 14.00
CA ALA A 38 -27.09 -3.10 14.56
C ALA A 38 -27.28 -1.62 14.91
N THR A 39 -28.36 -1.00 14.41
CA THR A 39 -28.72 0.40 14.67
C THR A 39 -30.11 0.50 15.26
N SER A 40 -30.42 1.65 15.86
CA SER A 40 -31.78 2.00 16.31
C SER A 40 -32.64 2.68 15.24
N CYS A 41 -32.16 2.71 14.01
CA CYS A 41 -32.84 3.32 12.87
C CYS A 41 -33.96 2.40 12.33
N ASN A 42 -34.83 2.93 11.46
CA ASN A 42 -35.83 2.09 10.83
C ASN A 42 -35.17 1.03 9.91
N GLU A 43 -35.95 0.00 9.56
CA GLU A 43 -35.46 -1.15 8.80
C GLU A 43 -34.82 -0.79 7.45
N THR A 44 -35.36 0.22 6.76
CA THR A 44 -34.81 0.67 5.47
C THR A 44 -33.47 1.37 5.65
N ALA A 45 -33.35 2.21 6.67
CA ALA A 45 -32.10 2.88 7.03
C ALA A 45 -31.05 1.86 7.53
N GLN A 46 -31.46 0.84 8.31
CA GLN A 46 -30.61 -0.26 8.75
C GLN A 46 -29.97 -0.99 7.56
N ARG A 47 -30.75 -1.40 6.56
CA ARG A 47 -30.20 -2.08 5.36
C ARG A 47 -29.20 -1.20 4.59
N ARG A 48 -29.48 0.09 4.48
CA ARG A 48 -28.57 1.05 3.83
C ARG A 48 -27.32 1.29 4.67
N PHE A 49 -27.45 1.32 5.99
CA PHE A 49 -26.31 1.44 6.89
C PHE A 49 -25.36 0.24 6.76
N ASP A 50 -25.88 -0.98 6.81
CA ASP A 50 -25.08 -2.20 6.62
C ASP A 50 -24.40 -2.21 5.23
N ARG A 51 -25.08 -1.73 4.20
CA ARG A 51 -24.51 -1.53 2.87
C ARG A 51 -23.36 -0.52 2.91
N ALA A 52 -23.54 0.66 3.53
CA ALA A 52 -22.50 1.68 3.66
C ALA A 52 -21.26 1.16 4.40
N MET A 53 -21.46 0.33 5.44
CA MET A 53 -20.36 -0.29 6.19
C MET A 53 -19.50 -1.22 5.32
N ARG A 54 -20.08 -1.95 4.37
CA ARG A 54 -19.30 -2.79 3.43
C ARG A 54 -18.34 -1.95 2.60
N TYR A 55 -18.79 -0.80 2.09
CA TYR A 55 -17.95 0.17 1.37
C TYR A 55 -16.91 0.80 2.29
N GLN A 56 -17.30 1.18 3.52
CA GLN A 56 -16.41 1.75 4.54
C GLN A 56 -15.24 0.82 4.85
N HIS A 57 -15.51 -0.46 5.10
CA HIS A 57 -14.50 -1.46 5.39
C HIS A 57 -13.61 -1.81 4.18
N SER A 58 -14.07 -1.54 2.97
CA SER A 58 -13.30 -1.70 1.73
C SER A 58 -12.57 -0.42 1.30
N PHE A 59 -12.54 0.61 2.16
CA PHE A 59 -11.93 1.93 1.92
C PHE A 59 -12.50 2.69 0.71
N TRP A 60 -13.73 2.38 0.34
CA TRP A 60 -14.45 3.09 -0.73
C TRP A 60 -15.32 4.21 -0.12
N TYR A 61 -14.64 5.23 0.42
CA TYR A 61 -15.24 6.22 1.33
C TYR A 61 -16.27 7.14 0.69
N SER A 62 -16.10 7.53 -0.59
CA SER A 62 -17.08 8.38 -1.29
C SER A 62 -18.41 7.68 -1.42
N ALA A 63 -18.42 6.45 -1.92
CA ALA A 63 -19.63 5.64 -2.06
C ALA A 63 -20.26 5.31 -0.70
N SER A 64 -19.45 4.98 0.32
CA SER A 64 -19.92 4.78 1.69
C SER A 64 -20.70 6.00 2.21
N ARG A 65 -20.15 7.19 2.03
CA ARG A 65 -20.75 8.45 2.45
C ARG A 65 -22.09 8.72 1.78
N ASP A 66 -22.16 8.50 0.47
CA ASP A 66 -23.40 8.67 -0.29
C ASP A 66 -24.51 7.74 0.20
N ILE A 67 -24.14 6.48 0.53
CA ILE A 67 -25.09 5.49 1.04
C ILE A 67 -25.55 5.84 2.48
N TYR A 68 -24.68 6.38 3.35
CA TYR A 68 -25.11 6.91 4.64
C TYR A 68 -26.11 8.07 4.48
N GLN A 69 -25.95 8.95 3.48
CA GLN A 69 -26.93 9.97 3.16
C GLN A 69 -28.27 9.38 2.69
N GLU A 70 -28.24 8.25 1.94
CA GLU A 70 -29.46 7.52 1.61
C GLU A 70 -30.15 6.96 2.87
N ALA A 71 -29.39 6.47 3.85
CA ALA A 71 -29.95 6.02 5.13
C ALA A 71 -30.67 7.16 5.85
N LEU A 72 -30.09 8.37 5.88
CA LEU A 72 -30.71 9.57 6.45
C LEU A 72 -31.97 10.03 5.68
N LYS A 73 -32.03 9.80 4.35
CA LYS A 73 -33.26 10.07 3.60
C LYS A 73 -34.40 9.10 3.97
N ALA A 74 -34.06 7.87 4.38
CA ALA A 74 -35.04 6.88 4.84
C ALA A 74 -35.45 7.06 6.30
N ASP A 75 -34.52 7.54 7.13
CA ASP A 75 -34.75 7.83 8.54
C ASP A 75 -33.94 9.07 8.97
N PRO A 76 -34.53 10.26 8.93
CA PRO A 76 -33.83 11.50 9.34
C PRO A 76 -33.37 11.54 10.79
N GLU A 77 -33.93 10.69 11.67
CA GLU A 77 -33.54 10.55 13.07
C GLU A 77 -32.45 9.50 13.31
N CYS A 78 -31.94 8.86 12.26
CA CYS A 78 -30.87 7.90 12.35
C CYS A 78 -29.53 8.58 12.68
N ALA A 79 -29.32 8.96 13.93
CA ALA A 79 -28.15 9.72 14.39
C ALA A 79 -26.82 9.03 14.04
N ILE A 80 -26.78 7.68 14.13
CA ILE A 80 -25.56 6.90 13.85
C ILE A 80 -25.13 6.98 12.37
N ALA A 81 -26.02 7.32 11.45
CA ALA A 81 -25.64 7.51 10.04
C ALA A 81 -24.76 8.78 9.86
N TYR A 82 -24.91 9.80 10.68
CA TYR A 82 -23.98 10.93 10.71
C TYR A 82 -22.59 10.55 11.25
N TRP A 83 -22.52 9.62 12.22
CA TRP A 83 -21.25 9.00 12.61
C TRP A 83 -20.59 8.31 11.42
N GLY A 84 -21.33 7.54 10.62
CA GLY A 84 -20.83 6.91 9.41
C GLY A 84 -20.28 7.92 8.39
N ILE A 85 -20.97 9.05 8.20
CA ILE A 85 -20.49 10.16 7.36
C ILE A 85 -19.17 10.72 7.91
N ALA A 86 -19.09 10.99 9.21
CA ALA A 86 -17.86 11.46 9.84
C ALA A 86 -16.73 10.44 9.68
N LEU A 87 -17.01 9.16 9.91
CA LEU A 87 -16.03 8.08 9.73
C LEU A 87 -15.48 8.04 8.30
N SER A 88 -16.35 8.18 7.29
CA SER A 88 -15.94 8.22 5.88
C SER A 88 -15.05 9.42 5.53
N LEU A 89 -15.22 10.55 6.24
CA LEU A 89 -14.45 11.78 6.03
C LEU A 89 -13.02 11.68 6.60
N LEU A 90 -12.70 10.71 7.46
CA LEU A 90 -11.33 10.43 7.86
C LEU A 90 -10.48 9.94 6.68
N ASN A 91 -11.11 9.36 5.64
CA ASN A 91 -10.44 8.68 4.53
C ASN A 91 -9.52 7.54 5.00
N ASN A 92 -8.44 7.28 4.26
CA ASN A 92 -7.48 6.23 4.59
C ASN A 92 -6.84 6.51 5.95
N PRO A 93 -7.03 5.65 6.96
CA PRO A 93 -6.55 5.89 8.33
C PRO A 93 -5.02 5.89 8.44
N HIS A 94 -4.31 5.36 7.44
CA HIS A 94 -2.84 5.36 7.38
C HIS A 94 -2.27 6.65 6.76
N GLY A 95 -3.13 7.59 6.36
CA GLY A 95 -2.75 8.87 5.77
C GLY A 95 -3.14 10.08 6.62
N ALA A 96 -2.81 11.26 6.11
CA ALA A 96 -3.29 12.51 6.69
C ALA A 96 -4.77 12.70 6.34
N ILE A 97 -5.58 13.12 7.32
CA ILE A 97 -6.97 13.51 7.08
C ILE A 97 -6.95 14.77 6.21
N PRO A 98 -7.64 14.80 5.06
CA PRO A 98 -7.70 16.00 4.23
C PRO A 98 -8.25 17.19 5.03
N ALA A 99 -7.52 18.31 5.02
CA ALA A 99 -7.90 19.48 5.80
C ALA A 99 -9.35 19.96 5.59
N PRO A 100 -9.92 19.95 4.36
CA PRO A 100 -11.32 20.31 4.15
C PRO A 100 -12.32 19.35 4.82
N ASN A 101 -11.93 18.11 5.13
CA ASN A 101 -12.80 17.12 5.75
C ASN A 101 -12.95 17.32 7.27
N LEU A 102 -12.02 18.00 7.92
CA LEU A 102 -12.06 18.19 9.37
C LEU A 102 -13.30 18.97 9.83
N PRO A 103 -13.59 20.17 9.29
CA PRO A 103 -14.82 20.89 9.67
C PRO A 103 -16.10 20.14 9.27
N LEU A 104 -16.08 19.40 8.15
CA LEU A 104 -17.24 18.63 7.70
C LEU A 104 -17.52 17.44 8.63
N GLY A 105 -16.47 16.76 9.08
CA GLY A 105 -16.59 15.64 10.02
C GLY A 105 -17.05 16.12 11.41
N LEU A 106 -16.53 17.26 11.89
CA LEU A 106 -17.01 17.88 13.13
C LEU A 106 -18.50 18.20 13.04
N ALA A 107 -18.93 18.86 11.97
CA ALA A 107 -20.35 19.19 11.76
C ALA A 107 -21.24 17.93 11.72
N ALA A 108 -20.77 16.82 11.13
CA ALA A 108 -21.50 15.57 11.14
C ALA A 108 -21.63 14.98 12.56
N ILE A 109 -20.57 15.00 13.35
CA ILE A 109 -20.60 14.58 14.77
C ILE A 109 -21.56 15.45 15.60
N GLU A 110 -21.50 16.77 15.45
CA GLU A 110 -22.40 17.69 16.14
C GLU A 110 -23.86 17.42 15.77
N LYS A 111 -24.12 17.12 14.50
CA LYS A 111 -25.47 16.77 14.03
C LYS A 111 -25.96 15.46 14.65
N ALA A 112 -25.09 14.44 14.71
CA ALA A 112 -25.39 13.16 15.37
C ALA A 112 -25.77 13.37 16.85
N LYS A 113 -25.01 14.22 17.58
CA LYS A 113 -25.26 14.55 18.98
C LYS A 113 -26.54 15.37 19.18
N ALA A 114 -26.83 16.31 18.28
CA ALA A 114 -28.02 17.13 18.33
C ALA A 114 -29.33 16.33 18.13
N ILE A 115 -29.31 15.33 17.21
CA ILE A 115 -30.42 14.41 17.01
C ILE A 115 -30.57 13.49 18.23
N GLY A 116 -29.48 13.00 18.78
CA GLY A 116 -29.47 12.11 19.94
C GLY A 116 -29.75 10.65 19.56
N ALA A 117 -28.73 9.83 19.51
CA ALA A 117 -28.90 8.41 19.26
C ALA A 117 -29.70 7.71 20.35
N LYS A 118 -30.58 6.78 19.93
CA LYS A 118 -31.56 6.15 20.83
C LYS A 118 -30.90 5.17 21.82
N THR A 119 -29.81 4.51 21.42
CA THR A 119 -29.09 3.56 22.26
C THR A 119 -27.81 4.14 22.88
N GLN A 120 -27.41 3.64 24.06
CA GLN A 120 -26.17 4.06 24.68
C GLN A 120 -24.95 3.60 23.83
N ARG A 121 -25.04 2.42 23.21
CA ARG A 121 -24.01 1.92 22.30
C ARG A 121 -23.71 2.90 21.16
N GLU A 122 -24.75 3.39 20.48
CA GLU A 122 -24.59 4.36 19.39
C GLU A 122 -24.00 5.69 19.87
N ARG A 123 -24.42 6.17 21.06
CA ARG A 123 -23.84 7.38 21.66
C ARG A 123 -22.34 7.20 21.94
N ASP A 124 -21.95 6.06 22.47
CA ASP A 124 -20.54 5.76 22.76
C ASP A 124 -19.67 5.72 21.49
N TYR A 125 -20.17 5.18 20.37
CA TYR A 125 -19.49 5.25 19.07
C TYR A 125 -19.34 6.69 18.56
N ILE A 126 -20.38 7.50 18.67
CA ILE A 126 -20.37 8.91 18.28
C ILE A 126 -19.38 9.69 19.14
N ASP A 127 -19.37 9.47 20.45
CA ASP A 127 -18.45 10.15 21.37
C ASP A 127 -17.00 9.74 21.16
N ALA A 128 -16.73 8.47 20.90
CA ALA A 128 -15.40 7.99 20.55
C ALA A 128 -14.86 8.67 19.28
N LEU A 129 -15.65 8.67 18.20
CA LEU A 129 -15.22 9.26 16.93
C LEU A 129 -15.08 10.79 17.01
N ALA A 130 -15.84 11.45 17.89
CA ALA A 130 -15.73 12.89 18.10
C ALA A 130 -14.30 13.33 18.45
N LEU A 131 -13.51 12.48 19.12
CA LEU A 131 -12.12 12.76 19.48
C LEU A 131 -11.20 12.94 18.27
N MET A 132 -11.59 12.46 17.10
CA MET A 132 -10.85 12.70 15.86
C MET A 132 -11.07 14.10 15.29
N TYR A 133 -12.11 14.81 15.74
CA TYR A 133 -12.55 16.08 15.16
C TYR A 133 -12.55 17.26 16.13
N VAL A 134 -12.80 17.01 17.42
CA VAL A 134 -12.82 18.08 18.44
C VAL A 134 -11.44 18.70 18.55
N ASP A 135 -11.40 20.04 18.55
CA ASP A 135 -10.18 20.83 18.71
C ASP A 135 -9.07 20.50 17.67
N TYR A 136 -9.49 20.15 16.45
CA TYR A 136 -8.55 19.76 15.40
C TYR A 136 -7.59 20.88 14.98
N GLU A 137 -7.92 22.13 15.23
CA GLU A 137 -7.09 23.30 14.91
C GLU A 137 -5.88 23.41 15.87
N ASN A 138 -6.02 22.96 17.12
CA ASN A 138 -4.99 23.09 18.15
C ASN A 138 -4.32 21.76 18.52
N THR A 139 -4.84 20.63 18.00
CA THR A 139 -4.31 19.29 18.30
C THR A 139 -3.73 18.62 17.06
N THR A 140 -2.62 17.90 17.21
CA THR A 140 -2.04 17.10 16.12
C THR A 140 -2.92 15.90 15.80
N GLN A 141 -2.86 15.40 14.55
CA GLN A 141 -3.57 14.18 14.18
C GLN A 141 -3.14 12.99 15.06
N GLU A 142 -1.86 12.87 15.37
CA GLU A 142 -1.33 11.82 16.24
C GLU A 142 -1.97 11.85 17.63
N ALA A 143 -2.06 13.01 18.26
CA ALA A 143 -2.72 13.17 19.57
C ALA A 143 -4.21 12.77 19.53
N ARG A 144 -4.91 13.12 18.44
CA ARG A 144 -6.32 12.71 18.24
C ARG A 144 -6.46 11.21 18.05
N VAL A 145 -5.57 10.59 17.26
CA VAL A 145 -5.53 9.12 17.07
C VAL A 145 -5.29 8.39 18.39
N LEU A 146 -4.36 8.86 19.23
CA LEU A 146 -4.11 8.27 20.55
C LEU A 146 -5.32 8.42 21.49
N SER A 147 -6.03 9.54 21.43
CA SER A 147 -7.26 9.75 22.19
C SER A 147 -8.38 8.82 21.70
N TYR A 148 -8.54 8.69 20.39
CA TYR A 148 -9.49 7.78 19.77
C TYR A 148 -9.16 6.31 20.10
N LEU A 149 -7.89 5.91 20.09
CA LEU A 149 -7.46 4.58 20.50
C LEU A 149 -7.92 4.22 21.92
N LYS A 150 -7.74 5.13 22.88
CA LYS A 150 -8.20 4.92 24.27
C LYS A 150 -9.73 4.79 24.36
N ALA A 151 -10.45 5.60 23.59
CA ALA A 151 -11.91 5.52 23.55
C ALA A 151 -12.39 4.21 22.91
N MET A 152 -11.75 3.76 21.85
CA MET A 152 -12.07 2.48 21.20
C MET A 152 -11.72 1.28 22.09
N GLU A 153 -10.63 1.34 22.85
CA GLU A 153 -10.30 0.31 23.87
C GLU A 153 -11.38 0.22 24.94
N ALA A 154 -11.83 1.37 25.46
CA ALA A 154 -12.90 1.42 26.45
C ALA A 154 -14.25 0.93 25.88
N LEU A 155 -14.56 1.28 24.63
CA LEU A 155 -15.77 0.84 23.93
C LEU A 155 -15.76 -0.66 23.69
N ALA A 156 -14.66 -1.22 23.19
CA ALA A 156 -14.50 -2.65 22.98
C ALA A 156 -14.58 -3.45 24.30
N ALA A 157 -14.03 -2.91 25.40
CA ALA A 157 -14.15 -3.50 26.73
C ALA A 157 -15.59 -3.45 27.29
N LYS A 158 -16.33 -2.35 27.00
CA LYS A 158 -17.73 -2.18 27.42
C LYS A 158 -18.69 -3.08 26.65
N TYR A 159 -18.38 -3.37 25.38
CA TYR A 159 -19.19 -4.19 24.48
C TYR A 159 -18.38 -5.36 23.93
N PRO A 160 -18.03 -6.37 24.77
CA PRO A 160 -17.12 -7.45 24.36
C PRO A 160 -17.69 -8.34 23.24
N ASP A 161 -19.03 -8.41 23.12
CA ASP A 161 -19.73 -9.19 22.09
C ASP A 161 -20.05 -8.37 20.82
N ASP A 162 -19.64 -7.10 20.78
CA ASP A 162 -19.78 -6.23 19.61
C ASP A 162 -18.56 -6.39 18.69
N ASP A 163 -18.69 -7.24 17.70
CA ASP A 163 -17.59 -7.51 16.75
C ASP A 163 -17.11 -6.24 16.04
N GLU A 164 -18.00 -5.29 15.71
CA GLU A 164 -17.61 -4.02 15.08
C GLU A 164 -16.75 -3.14 16.02
N ALA A 165 -17.06 -3.12 17.32
CA ALA A 165 -16.22 -2.43 18.30
C ALA A 165 -14.81 -3.03 18.36
N GLN A 166 -14.72 -4.35 18.33
CA GLN A 166 -13.44 -5.07 18.29
C GLN A 166 -12.68 -4.79 16.98
N ILE A 167 -13.38 -4.78 15.83
CA ILE A 167 -12.78 -4.52 14.51
C ILE A 167 -12.22 -3.11 14.43
N PHE A 168 -12.98 -2.08 14.85
CA PHE A 168 -12.49 -0.70 14.86
C PHE A 168 -11.39 -0.47 15.89
N TYR A 169 -11.42 -1.14 17.04
CA TYR A 169 -10.31 -1.09 17.99
C TYR A 169 -9.03 -1.68 17.38
N ALA A 170 -9.13 -2.83 16.71
CA ALA A 170 -7.98 -3.49 16.10
C ALA A 170 -7.32 -2.66 15.00
N ILE A 171 -8.08 -2.02 14.10
CA ILE A 171 -7.49 -1.14 13.08
C ILE A 171 -6.89 0.11 13.71
N THR A 172 -7.51 0.65 14.77
CA THR A 172 -6.98 1.83 15.46
C THR A 172 -5.66 1.52 16.18
N LEU A 173 -5.48 0.30 16.71
CA LEU A 173 -4.19 -0.17 17.23
C LEU A 173 -3.08 -0.11 16.16
N ASN A 174 -3.39 -0.54 14.94
CA ASN A 174 -2.44 -0.48 13.82
C ASN A 174 -2.08 0.97 13.44
N VAL A 175 -3.09 1.83 13.33
CA VAL A 175 -2.90 3.25 12.97
C VAL A 175 -2.08 4.01 14.02
N ALA A 176 -2.27 3.68 15.30
CA ALA A 176 -1.54 4.30 16.41
C ALA A 176 -0.16 3.67 16.69
N ALA A 177 0.22 2.63 15.95
CA ALA A 177 1.49 1.95 16.18
C ALA A 177 2.67 2.83 15.75
N SER A 178 3.69 2.90 16.60
CA SER A 178 4.94 3.59 16.25
C SER A 178 5.72 2.82 15.18
N PRO A 179 6.17 3.47 14.10
CA PRO A 179 7.04 2.83 13.10
C PRO A 179 8.37 2.34 13.68
N ALA A 180 8.77 2.87 14.82
CA ALA A 180 9.98 2.48 15.55
C ALA A 180 9.79 1.23 16.43
N ASP A 181 8.55 0.82 16.71
CA ASP A 181 8.28 -0.41 17.48
C ASP A 181 8.48 -1.65 16.60
N LYS A 182 9.62 -2.31 16.77
CA LYS A 182 9.97 -3.57 16.08
C LYS A 182 9.47 -4.82 16.81
N THR A 183 8.76 -4.67 17.93
CA THR A 183 8.05 -5.78 18.59
C THR A 183 6.67 -6.02 17.97
N TYR A 184 6.16 -5.04 17.21
CA TYR A 184 4.84 -5.05 16.60
C TYR A 184 3.71 -5.32 17.60
N ALA A 185 3.85 -4.81 18.83
CA ALA A 185 2.93 -5.13 19.93
C ALA A 185 1.48 -4.76 19.61
N ASN A 186 1.23 -3.56 19.07
CA ASN A 186 -0.11 -3.13 18.68
C ASN A 186 -0.68 -3.98 17.53
N GLN A 187 0.14 -4.27 16.53
CA GLN A 187 -0.24 -5.06 15.38
C GLN A 187 -0.64 -6.49 15.78
N LEU A 188 0.18 -7.13 16.59
CA LEU A 188 -0.10 -8.47 17.10
C LEU A 188 -1.31 -8.52 18.03
N LYS A 189 -1.51 -7.48 18.88
CA LYS A 189 -2.73 -7.34 19.70
C LYS A 189 -3.97 -7.22 18.83
N GLY A 190 -3.94 -6.36 17.79
CA GLY A 190 -5.03 -6.20 16.85
C GLY A 190 -5.36 -7.49 16.10
N ALA A 191 -4.33 -8.19 15.61
CA ALA A 191 -4.51 -9.47 14.93
C ALA A 191 -5.13 -10.54 15.85
N ALA A 192 -4.68 -10.65 17.09
CA ALA A 192 -5.24 -11.58 18.07
C ALA A 192 -6.72 -11.31 18.37
N ILE A 193 -7.18 -10.07 18.24
CA ILE A 193 -8.60 -9.71 18.33
C ILE A 193 -9.35 -10.17 17.07
N LEU A 194 -8.79 -9.94 15.87
CA LEU A 194 -9.49 -10.16 14.61
C LEU A 194 -9.53 -11.63 14.17
N GLU A 195 -8.50 -12.44 14.44
CA GLU A 195 -8.43 -13.83 13.97
C GLU A 195 -9.62 -14.69 14.40
N PRO A 196 -10.07 -14.67 15.68
CA PRO A 196 -11.26 -15.42 16.11
C PRO A 196 -12.54 -14.90 15.43
N ILE A 197 -12.63 -13.58 15.17
CA ILE A 197 -13.80 -13.00 14.51
C ILE A 197 -13.79 -13.40 13.03
N PHE A 198 -12.63 -13.42 12.37
CA PHE A 198 -12.49 -13.89 10.98
C PHE A 198 -12.95 -15.35 10.81
N ALA A 199 -12.65 -16.21 11.78
CA ALA A 199 -13.08 -17.60 11.75
C ALA A 199 -14.60 -17.76 11.74
N ARG A 200 -15.35 -16.92 12.49
CA ARG A 200 -16.81 -16.97 12.57
C ARG A 200 -17.53 -16.05 11.58
N GLN A 201 -16.85 -15.02 11.06
CA GLN A 201 -17.37 -14.09 10.04
C GLN A 201 -16.45 -14.04 8.79
N PRO A 202 -16.28 -15.16 8.07
CA PRO A 202 -15.28 -15.26 7.00
C PRO A 202 -15.63 -14.45 5.74
N GLN A 203 -16.81 -13.84 5.68
CA GLN A 203 -17.27 -12.99 4.59
C GLN A 203 -17.27 -11.49 4.95
N HIS A 204 -16.76 -11.13 6.15
CA HIS A 204 -16.67 -9.74 6.55
C HIS A 204 -15.46 -9.06 5.91
N PRO A 205 -15.64 -8.02 5.04
CA PRO A 205 -14.54 -7.43 4.28
C PRO A 205 -13.49 -6.76 5.19
N GLY A 206 -13.94 -6.04 6.22
CA GLY A 206 -13.06 -5.31 7.13
C GLY A 206 -12.09 -6.20 7.90
N ILE A 207 -12.49 -7.41 8.27
CA ILE A 207 -11.63 -8.30 9.06
C ILE A 207 -10.45 -8.77 8.22
N ALA A 208 -10.70 -9.31 7.01
CA ALA A 208 -9.63 -9.74 6.11
C ALA A 208 -8.71 -8.58 5.73
N HIS A 209 -9.30 -7.42 5.41
CA HIS A 209 -8.59 -6.19 5.08
C HIS A 209 -7.64 -5.75 6.21
N TYR A 210 -8.18 -5.65 7.42
CA TYR A 210 -7.40 -5.13 8.56
C TYR A 210 -6.35 -6.12 9.04
N LEU A 211 -6.57 -7.43 8.90
CA LEU A 211 -5.53 -8.43 9.13
C LEU A 211 -4.35 -8.27 8.16
N ILE A 212 -4.61 -7.92 6.90
CA ILE A 212 -3.53 -7.62 5.94
C ILE A 212 -2.71 -6.41 6.43
N HIS A 213 -3.37 -5.31 6.82
CA HIS A 213 -2.67 -4.15 7.36
C HIS A 213 -1.87 -4.45 8.63
N LEU A 214 -2.44 -5.24 9.55
CA LEU A 214 -1.78 -5.63 10.80
C LEU A 214 -0.54 -6.50 10.56
N TYR A 215 -0.52 -7.26 9.48
CA TYR A 215 0.57 -8.16 9.14
C TYR A 215 1.52 -7.64 8.02
N ASP A 216 1.32 -6.43 7.46
CA ASP A 216 2.20 -5.84 6.43
C ASP A 216 3.57 -5.39 7.01
N TYR A 217 4.24 -6.29 7.74
CA TYR A 217 5.57 -6.06 8.32
C TYR A 217 6.45 -7.30 8.10
N PRO A 218 7.76 -7.14 7.76
CA PRO A 218 8.59 -8.24 7.26
C PRO A 218 8.56 -9.51 8.11
N SER A 219 8.75 -9.38 9.43
CA SER A 219 8.89 -10.54 10.33
C SER A 219 7.58 -11.26 10.63
N ILE A 220 6.42 -10.65 10.36
CA ILE A 220 5.10 -11.21 10.66
C ILE A 220 4.21 -11.37 9.43
N ALA A 221 4.66 -10.95 8.25
CA ALA A 221 3.87 -10.93 7.02
C ALA A 221 3.29 -12.31 6.64
N ALA A 222 4.04 -13.38 6.85
CA ALA A 222 3.56 -14.73 6.54
C ALA A 222 2.26 -15.11 7.27
N LYS A 223 2.00 -14.52 8.45
CA LYS A 223 0.74 -14.72 9.19
C LYS A 223 -0.47 -14.11 8.49
N GLY A 224 -0.25 -13.11 7.62
CA GLY A 224 -1.30 -12.46 6.83
C GLY A 224 -1.77 -13.24 5.60
N LEU A 225 -1.07 -14.30 5.20
CA LEU A 225 -1.41 -15.09 4.00
C LEU A 225 -2.86 -15.62 3.98
N PRO A 226 -3.43 -16.17 5.08
CA PRO A 226 -4.82 -16.62 5.06
C PRO A 226 -5.83 -15.52 4.74
N ALA A 227 -5.62 -14.29 5.22
CA ALA A 227 -6.46 -13.15 4.91
C ALA A 227 -6.23 -12.66 3.48
N ALA A 228 -4.97 -12.56 3.04
CA ALA A 228 -4.60 -12.13 1.69
C ALA A 228 -5.18 -13.04 0.61
N LEU A 229 -5.12 -14.36 0.78
CA LEU A 229 -5.66 -15.33 -0.18
C LEU A 229 -7.20 -15.28 -0.33
N ARG A 230 -7.90 -14.65 0.61
CA ARG A 230 -9.37 -14.63 0.62
C ARG A 230 -9.99 -13.27 0.34
N TYR A 231 -9.28 -12.17 0.62
CA TYR A 231 -9.91 -10.85 0.62
C TYR A 231 -10.45 -10.45 -0.76
N SER A 232 -9.73 -10.72 -1.84
CA SER A 232 -10.20 -10.46 -3.20
C SER A 232 -11.48 -11.22 -3.59
N GLU A 233 -11.73 -12.38 -2.98
CA GLU A 233 -12.95 -13.16 -3.18
C GLU A 233 -14.11 -12.60 -2.38
N ILE A 234 -13.86 -12.03 -1.19
CA ILE A 234 -14.87 -11.41 -0.32
C ILE A 234 -15.42 -10.13 -0.96
N ALA A 235 -14.55 -9.28 -1.51
CA ALA A 235 -14.93 -7.98 -2.07
C ALA A 235 -14.39 -7.79 -3.51
N PRO A 236 -14.76 -8.63 -4.48
CA PRO A 236 -14.17 -8.64 -5.83
C PRO A 236 -14.43 -7.37 -6.64
N ASN A 237 -15.41 -6.56 -6.26
CA ASN A 237 -15.74 -5.32 -6.97
C ASN A 237 -14.99 -4.08 -6.45
N ALA A 238 -14.37 -4.15 -5.26
CA ALA A 238 -13.64 -3.02 -4.72
C ALA A 238 -12.19 -3.02 -5.25
N PRO A 239 -11.74 -1.95 -5.97
CA PRO A 239 -10.37 -1.87 -6.49
C PRO A 239 -9.33 -2.09 -5.39
N HIS A 240 -9.50 -1.43 -4.24
CA HIS A 240 -8.62 -1.55 -3.10
C HIS A 240 -8.58 -2.98 -2.52
N ALA A 241 -9.71 -3.68 -2.46
CA ALA A 241 -9.77 -5.07 -1.98
C ALA A 241 -9.02 -6.04 -2.90
N GLN A 242 -8.98 -5.76 -4.20
CA GLN A 242 -8.19 -6.53 -5.16
C GLN A 242 -6.69 -6.27 -5.00
N HIS A 243 -6.30 -5.03 -4.62
CA HIS A 243 -4.92 -4.63 -4.40
C HIS A 243 -4.33 -5.17 -3.08
N MET A 244 -5.08 -5.10 -1.98
CA MET A 244 -4.59 -5.36 -0.63
C MET A 244 -3.84 -6.69 -0.42
N PRO A 245 -4.24 -7.82 -1.02
CA PRO A 245 -3.46 -9.06 -0.93
C PRO A 245 -2.00 -8.89 -1.36
N SER A 246 -1.72 -8.00 -2.30
CA SER A 246 -0.37 -7.76 -2.81
C SER A 246 0.59 -7.16 -1.77
N HIS A 247 0.09 -6.51 -0.72
CA HIS A 247 0.91 -6.08 0.41
C HIS A 247 1.61 -7.27 1.07
N ILE A 248 0.85 -8.31 1.40
CA ILE A 248 1.41 -9.54 1.99
C ILE A 248 2.24 -10.31 0.96
N PHE A 249 1.73 -10.49 -0.26
CA PHE A 249 2.46 -11.22 -1.31
C PHE A 249 3.82 -10.60 -1.60
N THR A 250 3.90 -9.27 -1.64
CA THR A 250 5.17 -8.54 -1.82
C THR A 250 6.12 -8.78 -0.65
N ARG A 251 5.62 -8.75 0.61
CA ARG A 251 6.45 -9.01 1.79
C ARG A 251 7.02 -10.42 1.85
N VAL A 252 6.29 -11.39 1.34
CA VAL A 252 6.75 -12.80 1.32
C VAL A 252 7.41 -13.20 -0.02
N GLY A 253 7.52 -12.26 -0.96
CA GLY A 253 8.14 -12.48 -2.26
C GLY A 253 7.33 -13.37 -3.22
N TYR A 254 6.00 -13.34 -3.12
CA TYR A 254 5.05 -14.04 -4.00
C TYR A 254 4.67 -13.10 -5.16
N TRP A 255 5.61 -12.92 -6.09
CA TRP A 255 5.51 -11.90 -7.13
C TRP A 255 4.39 -12.17 -8.14
N LYS A 256 4.16 -13.43 -8.51
CA LYS A 256 3.08 -13.82 -9.46
C LYS A 256 1.70 -13.52 -8.87
N GLU A 257 1.51 -13.80 -7.59
CA GLU A 257 0.30 -13.50 -6.85
C GLU A 257 0.12 -11.98 -6.68
N SER A 258 1.20 -11.25 -6.40
CA SER A 258 1.18 -9.78 -6.35
C SER A 258 0.77 -9.18 -7.71
N ILE A 259 1.30 -9.69 -8.82
CA ILE A 259 0.93 -9.27 -10.18
C ILE A 259 -0.55 -9.57 -10.44
N ALA A 260 -1.03 -10.78 -10.14
CA ALA A 260 -2.42 -11.16 -10.37
C ALA A 260 -3.40 -10.25 -9.60
N ALA A 261 -3.12 -9.97 -8.34
CA ALA A 261 -3.89 -9.08 -7.48
C ALA A 261 -3.93 -7.65 -8.06
N ASN A 262 -2.78 -7.10 -8.41
CA ASN A 262 -2.71 -5.73 -8.94
C ASN A 262 -3.29 -5.58 -10.34
N LEU A 263 -3.18 -6.59 -11.22
CA LEU A 263 -3.88 -6.57 -12.51
C LEU A 263 -5.41 -6.55 -12.33
N ALA A 264 -5.93 -7.27 -11.34
CA ALA A 264 -7.36 -7.24 -11.01
C ALA A 264 -7.76 -5.87 -10.47
N SER A 265 -6.97 -5.30 -9.53
CA SER A 265 -7.19 -3.96 -8.98
C SER A 265 -7.18 -2.88 -10.05
N VAL A 266 -6.18 -2.85 -10.91
CA VAL A 266 -6.04 -1.86 -12.00
C VAL A 266 -7.23 -1.95 -12.96
N ARG A 267 -7.73 -3.17 -13.28
CA ARG A 267 -8.94 -3.33 -14.11
C ARG A 267 -10.17 -2.74 -13.42
N ALA A 268 -10.37 -3.02 -12.14
CA ALA A 268 -11.50 -2.48 -11.37
C ALA A 268 -11.40 -0.95 -11.26
N ALA A 269 -10.24 -0.42 -10.91
CA ALA A 269 -10.00 1.02 -10.78
C ALA A 269 -10.23 1.78 -12.10
N LYS A 270 -9.81 1.22 -13.24
CA LYS A 270 -10.09 1.79 -14.57
C LYS A 270 -11.60 1.82 -14.87
N ALA A 271 -12.34 0.78 -14.50
CA ALA A 271 -13.80 0.72 -14.70
C ALA A 271 -14.52 1.78 -13.86
N ASP A 272 -14.07 2.02 -12.63
CA ASP A 272 -14.68 2.96 -11.68
C ASP A 272 -14.06 4.37 -11.76
N LYS A 273 -13.06 4.59 -12.64
CA LYS A 273 -12.32 5.85 -12.82
C LYS A 273 -11.58 6.32 -11.55
N GLU A 274 -11.15 5.38 -10.74
CA GLU A 274 -10.37 5.62 -9.52
C GLU A 274 -8.87 5.67 -9.85
N ILE A 275 -8.41 6.81 -10.38
CA ILE A 275 -7.05 6.99 -10.89
C ILE A 275 -5.98 6.78 -9.81
N GLY A 276 -6.28 7.12 -8.55
CA GLY A 276 -5.37 6.92 -7.42
C GLY A 276 -5.06 5.45 -7.18
N ASP A 277 -6.08 4.61 -7.11
CA ASP A 277 -5.96 3.16 -6.94
C ASP A 277 -5.33 2.50 -8.16
N GLN A 278 -5.67 2.99 -9.37
CA GLN A 278 -5.06 2.49 -10.61
C GLN A 278 -3.53 2.64 -10.57
N LEU A 279 -3.03 3.86 -10.34
CA LEU A 279 -1.59 4.13 -10.40
C LEU A 279 -0.87 3.48 -9.21
N HIS A 280 -1.48 3.45 -8.04
CA HIS A 280 -0.93 2.75 -6.88
C HIS A 280 -0.73 1.25 -7.15
N GLY A 281 -1.71 0.57 -7.71
CA GLY A 281 -1.58 -0.83 -8.14
C GLY A 281 -0.52 -1.02 -9.23
N GLN A 282 -0.36 -0.03 -10.13
CA GLN A 282 0.65 -0.06 -11.18
C GLN A 282 2.09 0.05 -10.65
N ASP A 283 2.37 0.81 -9.56
CA ASP A 283 3.72 0.82 -8.92
C ASP A 283 4.07 -0.59 -8.38
N TYR A 284 3.09 -1.27 -7.76
CA TYR A 284 3.29 -2.66 -7.31
C TYR A 284 3.53 -3.63 -8.48
N LEU A 285 2.85 -3.44 -9.63
CA LEU A 285 3.09 -4.22 -10.84
C LEU A 285 4.53 -4.03 -11.35
N VAL A 286 4.98 -2.78 -11.44
CA VAL A 286 6.36 -2.48 -11.87
C VAL A 286 7.37 -3.17 -10.96
N TYR A 287 7.19 -3.07 -9.63
CA TYR A 287 8.09 -3.72 -8.69
C TYR A 287 8.12 -5.24 -8.87
N ALA A 288 6.96 -5.88 -8.92
CA ALA A 288 6.86 -7.33 -9.03
C ALA A 288 7.42 -7.86 -10.37
N TYR A 289 7.15 -7.19 -11.49
CA TYR A 289 7.73 -7.53 -12.79
C TYR A 289 9.24 -7.44 -12.78
N LEU A 290 9.82 -6.41 -12.17
CA LEU A 290 11.27 -6.25 -12.05
C LEU A 290 11.92 -7.37 -11.22
N GLN A 291 11.24 -7.88 -10.17
CA GLN A 291 11.73 -9.01 -9.39
C GLN A 291 11.65 -10.34 -10.17
N LEU A 292 10.78 -10.45 -11.16
CA LEU A 292 10.73 -11.60 -12.08
C LEU A 292 11.66 -11.42 -13.32
N GLY A 293 12.27 -10.24 -13.48
CA GLY A 293 13.08 -9.92 -14.67
C GLY A 293 12.25 -9.65 -15.93
N GLU A 294 10.94 -9.39 -15.80
CA GLU A 294 10.01 -9.09 -16.88
C GLU A 294 10.00 -7.58 -17.21
N ASP A 295 11.18 -7.08 -17.64
CA ASP A 295 11.46 -5.65 -17.80
C ASP A 295 10.57 -4.96 -18.83
N SER A 296 10.24 -5.64 -19.93
CA SER A 296 9.34 -5.10 -20.97
C SER A 296 7.93 -4.88 -20.45
N LYS A 297 7.43 -5.78 -19.60
CA LYS A 297 6.11 -5.59 -18.96
C LYS A 297 6.15 -4.45 -17.95
N ALA A 298 7.21 -4.34 -17.16
CA ALA A 298 7.41 -3.21 -16.25
C ALA A 298 7.41 -1.88 -17.00
N HIS A 299 8.12 -1.80 -18.14
CA HIS A 299 8.18 -0.59 -18.97
C HIS A 299 6.82 -0.22 -19.54
N GLY A 300 6.06 -1.18 -20.06
CA GLY A 300 4.71 -0.91 -20.56
C GLY A 300 3.75 -0.35 -19.49
N VAL A 301 3.90 -0.77 -18.23
CA VAL A 301 3.15 -0.18 -17.11
C VAL A 301 3.63 1.25 -16.81
N ILE A 302 4.93 1.52 -16.91
CA ILE A 302 5.48 2.87 -16.72
C ILE A 302 4.95 3.83 -17.78
N ASP A 303 4.87 3.41 -19.05
CA ASP A 303 4.31 4.23 -20.14
C ASP A 303 2.85 4.66 -19.81
N GLU A 304 2.04 3.75 -19.24
CA GLU A 304 0.68 4.08 -18.79
C GLU A 304 0.68 5.08 -17.62
N ILE A 305 1.59 4.92 -16.64
CA ILE A 305 1.71 5.83 -15.48
C ILE A 305 2.13 7.23 -15.94
N GLU A 306 3.08 7.32 -16.87
CA GLU A 306 3.58 8.60 -17.38
C GLU A 306 2.55 9.36 -18.21
N ALA A 307 1.71 8.65 -18.97
CA ALA A 307 0.62 9.22 -19.74
C ALA A 307 -0.58 9.66 -18.89
N ALA A 308 -0.68 9.20 -17.64
CA ALA A 308 -1.85 9.43 -16.80
C ALA A 308 -1.97 10.89 -16.33
N GLN A 309 -3.22 11.38 -16.32
CA GLN A 309 -3.57 12.67 -15.74
C GLN A 309 -4.34 12.43 -14.44
N PHE A 310 -3.98 13.14 -13.37
CA PHE A 310 -4.61 12.98 -12.06
C PHE A 310 -4.62 14.30 -11.28
N PRO A 311 -5.55 14.45 -10.30
CA PRO A 311 -5.58 15.64 -9.45
C PRO A 311 -4.27 15.81 -8.65
N PRO A 312 -3.78 17.04 -8.44
CA PRO A 312 -2.51 17.29 -7.73
C PRO A 312 -2.47 16.76 -6.29
N ASP A 313 -3.63 16.40 -5.72
CA ASP A 313 -3.79 15.84 -4.38
C ASP A 313 -3.92 14.31 -4.33
N ALA A 314 -3.91 13.66 -5.46
CA ALA A 314 -3.87 12.21 -5.53
C ALA A 314 -2.47 11.68 -5.15
N PHE A 315 -2.22 11.55 -3.85
CA PHE A 315 -0.91 11.18 -3.30
C PHE A 315 -0.37 9.87 -3.88
N GLY A 316 -1.17 8.80 -3.90
CA GLY A 316 -0.76 7.50 -4.44
C GLY A 316 -0.35 7.59 -5.91
N ALA A 317 -1.09 8.36 -6.72
CA ALA A 317 -0.78 8.58 -8.13
C ALA A 317 0.54 9.36 -8.30
N ALA A 318 0.73 10.45 -7.54
CA ALA A 318 1.95 11.24 -7.58
C ALA A 318 3.17 10.42 -7.15
N PHE A 319 3.01 9.57 -6.11
CA PHE A 319 4.07 8.68 -5.65
C PHE A 319 4.47 7.67 -6.73
N SER A 320 3.50 6.99 -7.33
CA SER A 320 3.72 6.01 -8.40
C SER A 320 4.42 6.61 -9.61
N GLN A 321 4.03 7.84 -10.00
CA GLN A 321 4.66 8.55 -11.14
C GLN A 321 6.14 8.87 -10.89
N ALA A 322 6.54 9.09 -9.64
CA ALA A 322 7.95 9.31 -9.29
C ALA A 322 8.70 8.00 -9.05
N ALA A 323 8.06 7.03 -8.36
CA ALA A 323 8.72 5.81 -7.89
C ALA A 323 8.91 4.76 -9.00
N ALA A 324 7.93 4.57 -9.89
CA ALA A 324 7.98 3.51 -10.89
C ALA A 324 9.17 3.66 -11.87
N PRO A 325 9.41 4.82 -12.53
CA PRO A 325 10.57 5.00 -13.39
C PRO A 325 11.89 4.96 -12.61
N ALA A 326 11.94 5.52 -11.40
CA ALA A 326 13.12 5.48 -10.54
C ALA A 326 13.50 4.03 -10.19
N ARG A 327 12.52 3.22 -9.80
CA ARG A 327 12.68 1.80 -9.48
C ARG A 327 13.16 1.00 -10.69
N TYR A 328 12.58 1.26 -11.86
CA TYR A 328 12.94 0.59 -13.10
C TYR A 328 14.43 0.75 -13.44
N MET A 329 14.96 1.97 -13.33
CA MET A 329 16.37 2.25 -13.59
C MET A 329 17.28 1.58 -12.54
N ILE A 330 16.97 1.74 -11.26
CA ILE A 330 17.79 1.26 -10.15
C ILE A 330 17.86 -0.27 -10.13
N GLU A 331 16.72 -0.96 -10.20
CA GLU A 331 16.65 -2.42 -10.15
C GLU A 331 17.38 -3.10 -11.34
N ARG A 332 17.47 -2.43 -12.47
CA ARG A 332 18.20 -2.89 -13.64
C ARG A 332 19.67 -2.48 -13.64
N GLY A 333 20.10 -1.62 -12.72
CA GLY A 333 21.44 -1.04 -12.72
C GLY A 333 21.69 -0.07 -13.88
N ASP A 334 20.63 0.50 -14.45
CA ASP A 334 20.75 1.55 -15.46
C ASP A 334 21.04 2.89 -14.81
N TRP A 335 22.28 3.02 -14.35
CA TRP A 335 22.74 4.21 -13.62
C TRP A 335 22.74 5.47 -14.48
N LYS A 336 23.00 5.34 -15.78
CA LYS A 336 22.94 6.49 -16.70
C LYS A 336 21.51 6.96 -16.91
N GLY A 337 20.57 6.04 -17.06
CA GLY A 337 19.14 6.35 -17.11
C GLY A 337 18.69 7.01 -15.82
N ALA A 338 19.05 6.45 -14.67
CA ALA A 338 18.72 7.02 -13.36
C ALA A 338 19.26 8.45 -13.18
N ALA A 339 20.51 8.73 -13.59
CA ALA A 339 21.11 10.08 -13.54
C ALA A 339 20.37 11.15 -14.36
N ASN A 340 19.59 10.72 -15.35
CA ASN A 340 18.87 11.61 -16.27
C ASN A 340 17.35 11.62 -16.02
N LEU A 341 16.86 11.01 -14.96
CA LEU A 341 15.43 11.02 -14.64
C LEU A 341 14.90 12.45 -14.52
N GLU A 342 13.72 12.68 -15.07
CA GLU A 342 13.02 13.95 -14.92
C GLU A 342 12.48 14.09 -13.49
N VAL A 343 12.70 15.26 -12.89
CA VAL A 343 12.11 15.61 -11.59
C VAL A 343 10.80 16.34 -11.84
N LYS A 344 9.71 15.61 -11.73
CA LYS A 344 8.37 16.18 -11.90
C LYS A 344 7.95 16.96 -10.64
N PRO A 345 7.29 18.12 -10.79
CA PRO A 345 6.79 18.89 -9.66
C PRO A 345 5.67 18.13 -8.96
N SER A 346 5.65 18.16 -7.62
CA SER A 346 4.57 17.63 -6.80
C SER A 346 4.36 18.53 -5.58
N LYS A 347 3.12 18.60 -5.08
CA LYS A 347 2.85 19.27 -3.80
C LYS A 347 3.34 18.46 -2.59
N PHE A 348 3.78 17.22 -2.80
CA PHE A 348 4.35 16.34 -1.78
C PHE A 348 5.88 16.35 -1.88
N PRO A 349 6.61 17.08 -1.01
CA PRO A 349 8.08 17.22 -1.12
C PRO A 349 8.80 15.87 -1.11
N HIS A 350 8.34 14.91 -0.30
CA HIS A 350 8.92 13.57 -0.21
C HIS A 350 8.72 12.72 -1.50
N VAL A 351 7.73 13.04 -2.33
CA VAL A 351 7.57 12.45 -3.67
C VAL A 351 8.65 12.98 -4.61
N VAL A 352 8.92 14.28 -4.56
CA VAL A 352 10.00 14.91 -5.35
C VAL A 352 11.37 14.33 -4.95
N ALA A 353 11.57 14.04 -3.65
CA ALA A 353 12.80 13.42 -3.14
C ALA A 353 13.10 12.07 -3.79
N VAL A 354 12.09 11.28 -4.15
CA VAL A 354 12.26 9.97 -4.84
C VAL A 354 13.09 10.13 -6.12
N SER A 355 12.76 11.11 -6.96
CA SER A 355 13.47 11.38 -8.22
C SER A 355 14.90 11.91 -7.96
N TYR A 356 15.08 12.80 -7.00
CA TYR A 356 16.42 13.28 -6.63
C TYR A 356 17.31 12.17 -6.08
N PHE A 357 16.75 11.25 -5.29
CA PHE A 357 17.48 10.10 -4.79
C PHE A 357 17.96 9.18 -5.93
N ALA A 358 17.08 8.82 -6.84
CA ALA A 358 17.42 7.98 -7.98
C ALA A 358 18.49 8.64 -8.86
N ARG A 359 18.37 9.94 -9.11
CA ARG A 359 19.36 10.72 -9.86
C ARG A 359 20.71 10.79 -9.16
N ALA A 360 20.72 11.02 -7.85
CA ALA A 360 21.95 11.06 -7.05
C ALA A 360 22.70 9.73 -7.09
N LEU A 361 21.97 8.60 -6.95
CA LEU A 361 22.54 7.25 -7.12
C LEU A 361 23.10 7.04 -8.52
N GLY A 362 22.29 7.33 -9.55
CA GLY A 362 22.69 7.19 -10.94
C GLY A 362 23.92 8.00 -11.29
N ALA A 363 23.97 9.27 -10.86
CA ALA A 363 25.10 10.15 -11.06
C ALA A 363 26.37 9.65 -10.34
N ALA A 364 26.27 9.22 -9.08
CA ALA A 364 27.38 8.66 -8.32
C ALA A 364 27.95 7.41 -9.01
N HIS A 365 27.11 6.45 -9.37
CA HIS A 365 27.51 5.22 -10.06
C HIS A 365 28.04 5.46 -11.50
N SER A 366 27.73 6.62 -12.09
CA SER A 366 28.23 7.04 -13.41
C SER A 366 29.48 7.95 -13.31
N GLY A 367 30.05 8.14 -12.12
CA GLY A 367 31.23 8.98 -11.88
C GLY A 367 30.95 10.49 -11.93
N GLN A 368 29.69 10.90 -11.94
CA GLN A 368 29.26 12.30 -11.98
C GLN A 368 29.02 12.84 -10.55
N THR A 369 30.05 12.80 -9.71
CA THR A 369 29.89 13.03 -8.26
C THR A 369 29.44 14.45 -7.92
N ASP A 370 29.75 15.46 -8.73
CA ASP A 370 29.29 16.83 -8.49
C ASP A 370 27.77 16.97 -8.77
N ALA A 371 27.26 16.31 -9.81
CA ALA A 371 25.82 16.25 -10.06
C ALA A 371 25.09 15.50 -8.92
N ALA A 372 25.66 14.38 -8.44
CA ALA A 372 25.14 13.66 -7.28
C ALA A 372 25.08 14.54 -6.04
N LYS A 373 26.13 15.29 -5.74
CA LYS A 373 26.19 16.25 -4.59
C LYS A 373 25.12 17.34 -4.70
N ALA A 374 24.84 17.85 -5.92
CA ALA A 374 23.78 18.83 -6.15
C ALA A 374 22.38 18.25 -5.83
N ASP A 375 22.09 17.02 -6.25
CA ASP A 375 20.84 16.34 -5.95
C ASP A 375 20.73 15.96 -4.45
N ILE A 376 21.82 15.58 -3.80
CA ILE A 376 21.88 15.35 -2.34
C ILE A 376 21.56 16.64 -1.57
N ALA A 377 22.02 17.80 -2.05
CA ALA A 377 21.66 19.08 -1.43
C ALA A 377 20.14 19.34 -1.51
N LYS A 378 19.47 18.90 -2.58
CA LYS A 378 18.00 18.95 -2.68
C LYS A 378 17.31 17.98 -1.71
N LEU A 379 17.85 16.80 -1.50
CA LEU A 379 17.34 15.88 -0.48
C LEU A 379 17.42 16.48 0.91
N ILE A 380 18.54 17.12 1.26
CA ILE A 380 18.73 17.81 2.54
C ILE A 380 17.69 18.94 2.71
N GLU A 381 17.52 19.80 1.68
CA GLU A 381 16.52 20.87 1.69
C GLU A 381 15.09 20.32 1.92
N ILE A 382 14.73 19.24 1.24
CA ILE A 382 13.40 18.61 1.37
C ILE A 382 13.23 18.00 2.76
N ARG A 383 14.22 17.28 3.26
CA ARG A 383 14.22 16.69 4.60
C ARG A 383 13.99 17.76 5.68
N ASP A 384 14.71 18.87 5.59
CA ASP A 384 14.65 19.93 6.60
C ASP A 384 13.29 20.64 6.57
N LYS A 385 12.72 20.90 5.38
CA LYS A 385 11.34 21.41 5.24
C LYS A 385 10.30 20.45 5.82
N LEU A 386 10.48 19.14 5.65
CA LEU A 386 9.58 18.14 6.24
C LEU A 386 9.66 18.14 7.77
N ARG A 387 10.87 18.30 8.36
CA ARG A 387 11.07 18.46 9.81
C ARG A 387 10.39 19.73 10.34
N GLU A 388 10.58 20.86 9.66
CA GLU A 388 9.89 22.12 10.00
C GLU A 388 8.36 21.97 9.98
N ALA A 389 7.85 21.21 9.01
CA ALA A 389 6.44 20.88 8.91
C ALA A 389 5.97 19.77 9.89
N LYS A 390 6.84 19.28 10.79
CA LYS A 390 6.59 18.18 11.74
C LYS A 390 6.15 16.89 11.06
N ASN A 391 6.66 16.64 9.85
CA ASN A 391 6.43 15.41 9.10
C ASN A 391 7.65 14.49 9.27
N ASP A 392 7.84 14.01 10.49
CA ASP A 392 9.07 13.31 10.92
C ASP A 392 9.26 11.98 10.20
N TYR A 393 8.16 11.28 9.89
CA TYR A 393 8.23 10.02 9.15
C TYR A 393 8.86 10.21 7.77
N TRP A 394 8.32 11.11 6.95
CA TRP A 394 8.84 11.36 5.60
C TRP A 394 10.22 12.05 5.65
N ALA A 395 10.47 12.90 6.64
CA ALA A 395 11.80 13.45 6.87
C ALA A 395 12.83 12.33 7.12
N GLY A 396 12.47 11.33 7.91
CA GLY A 396 13.32 10.15 8.18
C GLY A 396 13.57 9.32 6.91
N GLN A 397 12.54 9.09 6.06
CA GLN A 397 12.72 8.38 4.80
C GLN A 397 13.67 9.12 3.85
N VAL A 398 13.53 10.44 3.72
CA VAL A 398 14.45 11.27 2.90
C VAL A 398 15.86 11.31 3.49
N ASP A 399 15.99 11.28 4.82
CA ASP A 399 17.29 11.21 5.49
C ASP A 399 18.05 9.91 5.16
N VAL A 400 17.35 8.76 5.17
CA VAL A 400 17.92 7.46 4.73
C VAL A 400 18.36 7.54 3.25
N GLN A 401 17.54 8.08 2.37
CA GLN A 401 17.88 8.27 0.95
C GLN A 401 19.13 9.14 0.78
N GLN A 402 19.22 10.24 1.53
CA GLN A 402 20.37 11.13 1.53
C GLN A 402 21.65 10.44 2.00
N GLN A 403 21.59 9.62 3.07
CA GLN A 403 22.72 8.87 3.59
C GLN A 403 23.22 7.82 2.57
N ILE A 404 22.33 7.07 1.95
CA ILE A 404 22.65 6.10 0.88
C ILE A 404 23.35 6.79 -0.29
N ALA A 405 22.80 7.91 -0.76
CA ALA A 405 23.36 8.67 -1.88
C ALA A 405 24.75 9.23 -1.53
N MET A 406 24.95 9.75 -0.31
CA MET A 406 26.25 10.26 0.15
C MET A 406 27.30 9.14 0.23
N ALA A 407 26.93 7.96 0.74
CA ALA A 407 27.80 6.80 0.78
C ALA A 407 28.24 6.39 -0.65
N SER A 408 27.33 6.45 -1.61
CA SER A 408 27.62 6.16 -3.02
C SER A 408 28.57 7.19 -3.63
N VAL A 409 28.45 8.47 -3.30
CA VAL A 409 29.39 9.52 -3.72
C VAL A 409 30.78 9.29 -3.12
N LEU A 410 30.88 8.97 -1.83
CA LEU A 410 32.16 8.65 -1.19
C LEU A 410 32.85 7.46 -1.88
N TYR A 411 32.06 6.46 -2.25
CA TYR A 411 32.56 5.29 -2.97
C TYR A 411 33.11 5.66 -4.35
N ALA A 412 32.36 6.48 -5.10
CA ALA A 412 32.77 6.98 -6.42
C ALA A 412 34.03 7.88 -6.35
N ASP A 413 34.18 8.65 -5.27
CA ASP A 413 35.36 9.47 -5.00
C ASP A 413 36.59 8.63 -4.53
N GLY A 414 36.50 7.29 -4.45
CA GLY A 414 37.57 6.38 -4.01
C GLY A 414 37.79 6.33 -2.50
N LYS A 415 36.93 6.95 -1.69
CA LYS A 415 36.97 6.96 -0.21
C LYS A 415 36.26 5.74 0.34
N TYR A 416 36.76 4.56 0.03
CA TYR A 416 36.05 3.28 0.23
C TYR A 416 35.70 3.00 1.70
N ASP A 417 36.63 3.21 2.65
CA ASP A 417 36.38 2.94 4.07
C ASP A 417 35.30 3.87 4.65
N ASP A 418 35.36 5.15 4.28
CA ASP A 418 34.33 6.12 4.66
C ASP A 418 32.96 5.76 4.02
N ALA A 419 32.98 5.33 2.77
CA ALA A 419 31.77 4.91 2.06
C ALA A 419 31.12 3.69 2.71
N LEU A 420 31.89 2.65 3.04
CA LEU A 420 31.37 1.45 3.71
C LEU A 420 30.82 1.79 5.10
N LYS A 421 31.51 2.66 5.86
CA LYS A 421 31.02 3.13 7.14
C LYS A 421 29.72 3.93 7.01
N ALA A 422 29.64 4.84 6.03
CA ALA A 422 28.44 5.64 5.79
C ALA A 422 27.27 4.76 5.31
N MET A 423 27.51 3.78 4.44
CA MET A 423 26.46 2.86 3.98
C MET A 423 25.97 1.95 5.11
N SER A 424 26.87 1.46 5.98
CA SER A 424 26.46 0.71 7.18
C SER A 424 25.56 1.54 8.10
N ALA A 425 25.85 2.83 8.28
CA ALA A 425 24.99 3.73 9.06
C ALA A 425 23.62 3.95 8.39
N ALA A 426 23.58 4.03 7.05
CA ALA A 426 22.32 4.10 6.31
C ALA A 426 21.50 2.82 6.46
N VAL A 427 22.14 1.64 6.47
CA VAL A 427 21.49 0.35 6.77
C VAL A 427 20.84 0.36 8.16
N ASP A 428 21.59 0.82 9.18
CA ASP A 428 21.08 0.91 10.55
C ASP A 428 19.92 1.91 10.68
N ALA A 429 19.94 2.98 9.88
CA ALA A 429 18.84 3.96 9.83
C ALA A 429 17.59 3.38 9.14
N GLU A 430 17.77 2.67 8.03
CA GLU A 430 16.67 2.00 7.31
C GLU A 430 16.03 0.90 8.17
N ASP A 431 16.81 0.14 8.93
CA ASP A 431 16.29 -0.92 9.81
C ASP A 431 15.46 -0.41 10.99
N LYS A 432 15.64 0.87 11.37
CA LYS A 432 14.85 1.52 12.44
C LYS A 432 13.48 1.99 11.98
N THR A 433 13.19 1.97 10.70
CA THR A 433 11.90 2.43 10.15
C THR A 433 11.18 1.30 9.39
N GLU A 434 9.96 1.59 8.95
CA GLU A 434 9.18 0.73 8.06
C GLU A 434 8.78 1.49 6.81
N LYS A 435 8.55 0.77 5.70
CA LYS A 435 7.98 1.39 4.50
C LYS A 435 6.56 1.90 4.75
N ALA A 436 6.19 3.00 4.11
CA ALA A 436 4.79 3.41 4.04
C ALA A 436 3.98 2.41 3.20
N PRO A 437 2.67 2.23 3.49
CA PRO A 437 1.80 1.38 2.66
C PRO A 437 1.73 1.79 1.19
N VAL A 438 1.99 3.06 0.86
CA VAL A 438 1.96 3.57 -0.52
C VAL A 438 3.02 2.95 -1.43
N THR A 439 4.11 2.41 -0.89
CA THR A 439 5.19 1.79 -1.69
C THR A 439 5.24 0.28 -1.49
N PRO A 440 5.51 -0.52 -2.54
CA PRO A 440 5.71 -1.96 -2.42
C PRO A 440 6.95 -2.33 -1.61
N GLY A 441 7.99 -1.50 -1.65
CA GLY A 441 9.26 -1.69 -0.97
C GLY A 441 10.18 -0.48 -1.12
N PRO A 442 11.36 -0.48 -0.51
CA PRO A 442 12.37 0.55 -0.75
C PRO A 442 12.74 0.59 -2.25
N LEU A 443 13.13 1.76 -2.75
CA LEU A 443 13.60 1.89 -4.14
C LEU A 443 14.89 1.09 -4.36
N ALA A 444 15.80 1.16 -3.39
CA ALA A 444 17.03 0.39 -3.34
C ALA A 444 17.29 0.08 -1.86
N PRO A 445 17.17 -1.18 -1.41
CA PRO A 445 17.48 -1.54 -0.04
C PRO A 445 18.93 -1.18 0.30
N ALA A 446 19.16 -0.38 1.35
CA ALA A 446 20.49 0.06 1.75
C ALA A 446 21.45 -1.12 1.97
N ARG A 447 20.96 -2.20 2.59
CA ARG A 447 21.74 -3.40 2.86
C ARG A 447 22.14 -4.16 1.60
N GLU A 448 21.30 -4.16 0.56
CA GLU A 448 21.62 -4.77 -0.73
C GLU A 448 22.75 -4.00 -1.43
N LEU A 449 22.67 -2.66 -1.46
CA LEU A 449 23.74 -1.80 -1.98
C LEU A 449 25.04 -1.98 -1.18
N TYR A 450 24.95 -2.05 0.15
CA TYR A 450 26.08 -2.33 1.02
C TYR A 450 26.76 -3.66 0.68
N GLY A 451 25.97 -4.71 0.48
CA GLY A 451 26.46 -6.02 0.06
C GLY A 451 27.25 -5.97 -1.25
N PHE A 452 26.78 -5.21 -2.24
CA PHE A 452 27.51 -5.02 -3.50
C PHE A 452 28.80 -4.22 -3.33
N MET A 453 28.80 -3.17 -2.49
CA MET A 453 30.04 -2.42 -2.17
C MET A 453 31.08 -3.32 -1.47
N LEU A 454 30.66 -4.15 -0.53
CA LEU A 454 31.53 -5.12 0.15
C LEU A 454 32.12 -6.14 -0.84
N LEU A 455 31.31 -6.67 -1.75
CA LEU A 455 31.80 -7.59 -2.79
C LEU A 455 32.87 -6.97 -3.66
N ASP A 456 32.67 -5.73 -4.11
CA ASP A 456 33.62 -5.01 -4.94
C ASP A 456 34.97 -4.77 -4.21
N ARG A 457 34.92 -4.67 -2.87
CA ARG A 457 36.10 -4.54 -2.02
C ARG A 457 36.72 -5.88 -1.59
N GLY A 458 36.24 -7.01 -2.11
CA GLY A 458 36.72 -8.35 -1.77
C GLY A 458 36.31 -8.84 -0.38
N MET A 459 35.41 -8.15 0.32
CA MET A 459 34.89 -8.50 1.65
C MET A 459 33.73 -9.49 1.53
N ALA A 460 34.02 -10.66 0.94
CA ALA A 460 32.98 -11.62 0.53
C ALA A 460 32.19 -12.21 1.69
N LYS A 461 32.79 -12.38 2.86
CA LYS A 461 32.11 -12.93 4.05
C LYS A 461 31.06 -11.96 4.59
N GLU A 462 31.43 -10.68 4.70
CA GLU A 462 30.54 -9.62 5.14
C GLU A 462 29.44 -9.37 4.11
N ALA A 463 29.77 -9.41 2.82
CA ALA A 463 28.80 -9.31 1.73
C ALA A 463 27.78 -10.44 1.78
N LEU A 464 28.21 -11.69 2.00
CA LEU A 464 27.30 -12.82 2.13
C LEU A 464 26.31 -12.60 3.29
N ALA A 465 26.79 -12.18 4.45
CA ALA A 465 25.96 -11.88 5.62
C ALA A 465 24.95 -10.75 5.32
N ALA A 466 25.35 -9.71 4.59
CA ALA A 466 24.47 -8.62 4.20
C ALA A 466 23.35 -9.12 3.25
N PHE A 467 23.65 -9.93 2.25
CA PHE A 467 22.64 -10.50 1.35
C PHE A 467 21.72 -11.52 2.04
N GLU A 468 22.23 -12.34 2.96
CA GLU A 468 21.40 -13.25 3.76
C GLU A 468 20.40 -12.47 4.63
N ALA A 469 20.83 -11.39 5.27
CA ALA A 469 19.96 -10.51 6.04
C ALA A 469 18.92 -9.78 5.15
N THR A 470 19.32 -9.37 3.94
CA THR A 470 18.38 -8.81 2.94
C THR A 470 17.33 -9.84 2.55
N ALA A 471 17.74 -11.09 2.24
CA ALA A 471 16.82 -12.15 1.85
C ALA A 471 15.84 -12.55 2.96
N ALA A 472 16.21 -12.38 4.23
CA ALA A 472 15.32 -12.59 5.36
C ALA A 472 14.26 -11.49 5.51
N LYS A 473 14.61 -10.23 5.20
CA LYS A 473 13.71 -9.08 5.30
C LYS A 473 12.87 -8.87 4.02
N GLU A 474 13.50 -9.05 2.86
CA GLU A 474 12.95 -8.84 1.52
C GLU A 474 13.14 -10.13 0.69
N PRO A 475 12.35 -11.17 0.92
CA PRO A 475 12.55 -12.47 0.29
C PRO A 475 12.29 -12.43 -1.22
N ASN A 476 12.95 -13.34 -1.92
CA ASN A 476 12.78 -13.57 -3.36
C ASN A 476 13.09 -12.34 -4.25
N ARG A 477 13.99 -11.46 -3.79
CA ARG A 477 14.46 -10.36 -4.64
C ARG A 477 15.47 -10.88 -5.68
N TYR A 478 15.33 -10.39 -6.92
CA TYR A 478 16.23 -10.73 -8.04
C TYR A 478 17.70 -10.41 -7.69
N ASN A 479 17.97 -9.15 -7.32
CA ASN A 479 19.32 -8.70 -7.00
C ASN A 479 19.87 -9.34 -5.72
N GLY A 480 18.99 -9.67 -4.76
CA GLY A 480 19.36 -10.44 -3.57
C GLY A 480 19.97 -11.80 -3.90
N TYR A 481 19.35 -12.56 -4.82
CA TYR A 481 19.91 -13.85 -5.26
C TYR A 481 21.21 -13.70 -6.07
N VAL A 482 21.30 -12.67 -6.92
CA VAL A 482 22.55 -12.35 -7.64
C VAL A 482 23.67 -12.06 -6.65
N GLY A 483 23.42 -11.27 -5.63
CA GLY A 483 24.39 -10.92 -4.59
C GLY A 483 24.82 -12.13 -3.76
N LEU A 484 23.85 -12.94 -3.30
CA LEU A 484 24.12 -14.19 -2.57
C LEU A 484 25.04 -15.13 -3.36
N ALA A 485 24.71 -15.37 -4.63
CA ALA A 485 25.51 -16.26 -5.47
C ALA A 485 26.94 -15.73 -5.69
N LYS A 486 27.10 -14.45 -6.00
CA LYS A 486 28.41 -13.82 -6.19
C LYS A 486 29.26 -13.86 -4.91
N ALA A 487 28.66 -13.59 -3.75
CA ALA A 487 29.36 -13.64 -2.47
C ALA A 487 29.81 -15.07 -2.11
N ALA A 488 28.95 -16.07 -2.34
CA ALA A 488 29.28 -17.47 -2.15
C ALA A 488 30.42 -17.93 -3.07
N LEU A 489 30.39 -17.56 -4.36
CA LEU A 489 31.47 -17.87 -5.30
C LEU A 489 32.80 -17.24 -4.86
N ALA A 490 32.80 -16.00 -4.39
CA ALA A 490 34.01 -15.33 -3.90
C ALA A 490 34.63 -16.04 -2.68
N LEU A 491 33.82 -16.79 -1.93
CA LEU A 491 34.25 -17.63 -0.79
C LEU A 491 34.60 -19.07 -1.19
N GLY A 492 34.41 -19.45 -2.45
CA GLY A 492 34.61 -20.83 -2.92
C GLY A 492 33.44 -21.78 -2.55
N ASP A 493 32.33 -21.27 -2.02
CA ASP A 493 31.13 -22.05 -1.68
C ASP A 493 30.25 -22.24 -2.93
N THR A 494 30.68 -23.15 -3.80
CA THR A 494 29.97 -23.46 -5.06
C THR A 494 28.58 -24.02 -4.82
N ALA A 495 28.35 -24.76 -3.72
CA ALA A 495 27.06 -25.34 -3.42
C ALA A 495 26.03 -24.25 -3.07
N LYS A 496 26.39 -23.28 -2.19
CA LYS A 496 25.53 -22.15 -1.86
C LYS A 496 25.28 -21.26 -3.08
N ALA A 497 26.30 -21.01 -3.89
CA ALA A 497 26.15 -20.23 -5.12
C ALA A 497 25.18 -20.90 -6.10
N LYS A 498 25.30 -22.22 -6.30
CA LYS A 498 24.36 -22.99 -7.13
C LYS A 498 22.94 -22.89 -6.61
N ALA A 499 22.71 -23.10 -5.32
CA ALA A 499 21.38 -22.98 -4.73
C ALA A 499 20.76 -21.59 -4.90
N ALA A 500 21.57 -20.51 -4.81
CA ALA A 500 21.08 -19.15 -5.04
C ALA A 500 20.74 -18.90 -6.52
N TYR A 501 21.57 -19.36 -7.44
CA TYR A 501 21.30 -19.25 -8.89
C TYR A 501 20.12 -20.12 -9.34
N GLU A 502 19.94 -21.32 -8.78
CA GLU A 502 18.75 -22.16 -9.04
C GLU A 502 17.47 -21.43 -8.65
N LYS A 503 17.47 -20.78 -7.48
CA LYS A 503 16.33 -19.93 -7.04
C LYS A 503 16.11 -18.76 -7.98
N LEU A 504 17.15 -18.07 -8.42
CA LEU A 504 17.04 -16.97 -9.39
C LEU A 504 16.46 -17.46 -10.73
N VAL A 505 16.95 -18.58 -11.26
CA VAL A 505 16.47 -19.16 -12.52
C VAL A 505 15.01 -19.60 -12.40
N ALA A 506 14.63 -20.21 -11.28
CA ALA A 506 13.23 -20.60 -11.01
C ALA A 506 12.31 -19.39 -10.85
N LEU A 507 12.78 -18.31 -10.24
CA LEU A 507 12.05 -17.06 -10.09
C LEU A 507 11.80 -16.39 -11.44
N ALA A 508 12.83 -16.33 -12.29
CA ALA A 508 12.88 -15.56 -13.53
C ALA A 508 12.64 -16.44 -14.79
N THR A 509 11.63 -17.33 -14.71
CA THR A 509 11.29 -18.25 -15.82
C THR A 509 10.84 -17.52 -17.09
N ASP A 510 10.07 -16.46 -16.91
CA ASP A 510 9.44 -15.67 -17.98
C ASP A 510 10.18 -14.33 -18.21
N ALA A 511 11.40 -14.21 -17.67
CA ALA A 511 12.21 -13.00 -17.76
C ALA A 511 12.62 -12.67 -19.19
N ASP A 512 12.75 -11.37 -19.46
CA ASP A 512 13.33 -10.89 -20.71
C ASP A 512 14.77 -11.39 -20.89
N PRO A 513 15.19 -11.69 -22.13
CA PRO A 513 16.50 -12.30 -22.39
C PRO A 513 17.69 -11.36 -22.12
N GLU A 514 17.45 -10.07 -21.96
CA GLU A 514 18.46 -9.02 -21.93
C GLU A 514 19.18 -8.84 -20.59
N ARG A 515 18.82 -9.59 -19.52
CA ARG A 515 19.53 -9.52 -18.23
C ARG A 515 20.78 -10.39 -18.21
N PRO A 516 22.02 -9.79 -18.29
CA PRO A 516 23.28 -10.57 -18.34
C PRO A 516 23.49 -11.47 -17.12
N THR A 517 23.02 -11.03 -15.95
CA THR A 517 23.13 -11.78 -14.69
C THR A 517 22.31 -13.07 -14.73
N LEU A 518 21.15 -13.09 -15.39
CA LEU A 518 20.33 -14.29 -15.54
C LEU A 518 20.97 -15.29 -16.52
N ALA A 519 21.54 -14.80 -17.64
CA ALA A 519 22.26 -15.63 -18.57
C ALA A 519 23.45 -16.33 -17.90
N ALA A 520 24.23 -15.59 -17.10
CA ALA A 520 25.33 -16.14 -16.31
C ALA A 520 24.84 -17.18 -15.28
N ALA A 521 23.73 -16.92 -14.59
CA ALA A 521 23.13 -17.86 -13.63
C ALA A 521 22.71 -19.19 -14.32
N ARG A 522 22.02 -19.10 -15.46
CA ARG A 522 21.59 -20.28 -16.24
C ARG A 522 22.79 -21.11 -16.69
N THR A 523 23.86 -20.47 -17.21
CA THR A 523 25.09 -21.14 -17.60
C THR A 523 25.77 -21.85 -16.43
N PHE A 524 25.84 -21.17 -15.28
CA PHE A 524 26.46 -21.73 -14.08
C PHE A 524 25.69 -22.95 -13.55
N VAL A 525 24.37 -22.89 -13.48
CA VAL A 525 23.52 -24.01 -13.04
C VAL A 525 23.61 -25.18 -13.97
N ALA A 526 23.68 -24.94 -15.28
CA ALA A 526 23.83 -26.01 -16.26
C ALA A 526 25.21 -26.72 -16.23
N SER A 527 26.25 -26.03 -15.72
CA SER A 527 27.63 -26.53 -15.72
C SER A 527 28.06 -27.18 -14.39
N ASN A 528 27.29 -27.01 -13.34
CA ASN A 528 27.56 -27.49 -11.98
C ASN A 528 26.39 -28.28 -11.39
#